data_e09fb9ff5b481b6d0116efe6a0b0af55
#
_entry.id   e09fb9ff5b481b6d0116efe6a0b0af55
#
_cell.length_a   1.000
_cell.length_b   1.000
_cell.length_c   1.000
_cell.angle_alpha   90.00
_cell.angle_beta   90.00
_cell.angle_gamma   90.00
#
_symmetry.space_group_name_H-M   'P 1'
#
loop_
_entity.id
_entity.type
_entity.pdbx_description
1 polymer ?
#
loop_
_entity_poly.entity_id
_entity_poly.type
_entity_poly.pdbx_seq_one_letter_code
_entity_poly.pdbx_strand_id
1 'polypeptide(L)'
;MDNRPVGVYDSGLGGLTVWREIRRQLPEESLVYLGDGKNCPYGARPADEICRLADEAVGRLVGAGCKMVVVACNTATAAAIDFLRRKYRQMPIVGMEPAVKPACLNTRSGVVGVLATARSLDGDLFRRTAARYGENIRVLTAVGAVSYTHLRAHET
;
A
#
# COMPACT_ATOMS: atom_id res chain seq x y z
N MET A 1 6.74 -21.84 -17.04
CA MET A 1 6.62 -20.74 -16.05
C MET A 1 6.09 -19.50 -16.75
N ASP A 2 5.32 -18.67 -16.09
CA ASP A 2 4.87 -17.38 -16.64
C ASP A 2 5.96 -16.32 -16.39
N ASN A 3 6.70 -15.96 -17.44
CA ASN A 3 7.84 -15.04 -17.35
C ASN A 3 7.43 -13.54 -17.41
N ARG A 4 6.14 -13.24 -17.43
CA ARG A 4 5.66 -11.86 -17.37
C ARG A 4 6.01 -11.23 -16.02
N PRO A 5 6.32 -9.93 -15.96
CA PRO A 5 6.77 -9.29 -14.74
C PRO A 5 5.67 -9.16 -13.67
N VAL A 6 6.09 -9.02 -12.41
CA VAL A 6 5.24 -8.53 -11.31
C VAL A 6 5.34 -7.01 -11.27
N GLY A 7 4.21 -6.32 -11.39
CA GLY A 7 4.13 -4.87 -11.25
C GLY A 7 4.06 -4.46 -9.78
N VAL A 8 4.84 -3.47 -9.37
CA VAL A 8 4.77 -2.87 -8.03
C VAL A 8 4.44 -1.39 -8.18
N TYR A 9 3.33 -0.96 -7.60
CA TYR A 9 2.85 0.41 -7.66
C TYR A 9 2.89 1.09 -6.29
N ASP A 10 3.42 2.30 -6.24
CA ASP A 10 3.36 3.18 -5.07
C ASP A 10 3.09 4.63 -5.49
N SER A 11 2.56 5.44 -4.58
CA SER A 11 2.37 6.88 -4.80
C SER A 11 3.69 7.67 -4.87
N GLY A 12 4.82 7.07 -4.49
CA GLY A 12 6.12 7.72 -4.47
C GLY A 12 7.27 6.70 -4.50
N LEU A 13 8.16 6.77 -3.52
CA LEU A 13 9.36 5.92 -3.41
C LEU A 13 9.29 4.88 -2.29
N GLY A 14 8.33 5.00 -1.36
CA GLY A 14 8.21 4.09 -0.21
C GLY A 14 8.05 2.62 -0.60
N GLY A 15 7.36 2.36 -1.68
CA GLY A 15 7.16 1.02 -2.23
C GLY A 15 8.42 0.31 -2.73
N LEU A 16 9.56 1.02 -2.86
CA LEU A 16 10.85 0.40 -3.19
C LEU A 16 11.32 -0.57 -2.08
N THR A 17 10.90 -0.37 -0.85
CA THR A 17 11.17 -1.31 0.24
C THR A 17 10.47 -2.65 0.02
N VAL A 18 9.24 -2.59 -0.47
CA VAL A 18 8.44 -3.77 -0.85
C VAL A 18 9.05 -4.43 -2.10
N TRP A 19 9.38 -3.64 -3.12
CA TRP A 19 10.04 -4.11 -4.33
C TRP A 19 11.32 -4.89 -4.01
N ARG A 20 12.17 -4.32 -3.14
CA ARG A 20 13.42 -4.96 -2.70
C ARG A 20 13.17 -6.29 -1.99
N GLU A 21 12.13 -6.35 -1.15
CA GLU A 21 11.81 -7.58 -0.42
C GLU A 21 11.25 -8.67 -1.35
N ILE A 22 10.41 -8.30 -2.34
CA ILE A 22 9.96 -9.22 -3.37
C ILE A 22 11.17 -9.76 -4.15
N ARG A 23 12.07 -8.89 -4.58
CA ARG A 23 13.28 -9.28 -5.32
C ARG A 23 14.17 -10.24 -4.52
N ARG A 24 14.26 -10.04 -3.20
CA ARG A 24 15.04 -10.91 -2.31
C ARG A 24 14.43 -12.29 -2.15
N GLN A 25 13.09 -12.36 -2.05
CA GLN A 25 12.38 -13.62 -1.84
C GLN A 25 12.11 -14.40 -3.14
N LEU A 26 11.96 -13.68 -4.24
CA LEU A 26 11.63 -14.22 -5.56
C LEU A 26 12.65 -13.73 -6.60
N PRO A 27 13.92 -14.20 -6.53
CA PRO A 27 15.02 -13.67 -7.35
C PRO A 27 14.85 -13.93 -8.85
N GLU A 28 14.08 -14.93 -9.24
CA GLU A 28 13.81 -15.28 -10.63
C GLU A 28 12.67 -14.46 -11.26
N GLU A 29 11.92 -13.71 -10.45
CA GLU A 29 10.82 -12.89 -10.97
C GLU A 29 11.32 -11.57 -11.54
N SER A 30 10.85 -11.24 -12.75
CA SER A 30 11.01 -9.90 -13.30
C SER A 30 10.07 -8.92 -12.60
N LEU A 31 10.57 -7.75 -12.23
CA LEU A 31 9.81 -6.73 -11.52
C LEU A 31 9.78 -5.41 -12.29
N VAL A 32 8.62 -4.79 -12.35
CA VAL A 32 8.42 -3.42 -12.85
C VAL A 32 7.93 -2.56 -11.72
N TYR A 33 8.60 -1.44 -11.43
CA TYR A 33 8.19 -0.47 -10.43
C TYR A 33 7.56 0.76 -11.08
N LEU A 34 6.42 1.20 -10.56
CA LEU A 34 5.77 2.45 -10.93
C LEU A 34 5.54 3.31 -9.69
N GLY A 35 6.31 4.38 -9.56
CA GLY A 35 6.10 5.41 -8.51
C GLY A 35 5.44 6.65 -9.10
N ASP A 36 4.28 7.06 -8.56
CA ASP A 36 3.58 8.27 -8.98
C ASP A 36 4.09 9.51 -8.24
N GLY A 37 5.36 9.81 -8.39
CA GLY A 37 6.00 10.96 -7.75
C GLY A 37 5.37 12.32 -8.12
N LYS A 38 4.77 12.42 -9.31
CA LYS A 38 4.11 13.65 -9.77
C LYS A 38 2.91 14.03 -8.91
N ASN A 39 2.11 13.05 -8.50
CA ASN A 39 0.88 13.26 -7.75
C ASN A 39 1.04 12.99 -6.24
N CYS A 40 2.24 12.63 -5.79
CA CYS A 40 2.55 12.45 -4.38
C CYS A 40 2.52 13.81 -3.63
N PRO A 41 2.02 13.86 -2.37
CA PRO A 41 1.52 12.77 -1.53
C PRO A 41 0.03 12.46 -1.73
N TYR A 42 -0.36 11.19 -1.53
CA TYR A 42 -1.77 10.75 -1.62
C TYR A 42 -2.56 10.97 -0.31
N GLY A 43 -1.88 11.08 0.82
CA GLY A 43 -2.52 11.05 2.15
C GLY A 43 -3.58 12.13 2.40
N ALA A 44 -3.46 13.27 1.74
CA ALA A 44 -4.40 14.40 1.86
C ALA A 44 -5.44 14.47 0.72
N ARG A 45 -5.37 13.58 -0.28
CA ARG A 45 -6.27 13.60 -1.44
C ARG A 45 -7.63 12.95 -1.13
N PRO A 46 -8.71 13.38 -1.81
CA PRO A 46 -9.99 12.69 -1.80
C PRO A 46 -9.88 11.24 -2.30
N ALA A 47 -10.74 10.35 -1.79
CA ALA A 47 -10.69 8.93 -2.13
C ALA A 47 -10.95 8.65 -3.62
N ASP A 48 -11.86 9.39 -4.24
CA ASP A 48 -12.18 9.31 -5.67
C ASP A 48 -10.98 9.69 -6.56
N GLU A 49 -10.25 10.72 -6.17
CA GLU A 49 -9.01 11.13 -6.85
C GLU A 49 -7.95 10.04 -6.73
N ILE A 50 -7.76 9.46 -5.54
CA ILE A 50 -6.82 8.36 -5.32
C ILE A 50 -7.22 7.13 -6.16
N CYS A 51 -8.53 6.81 -6.22
CA CYS A 51 -9.03 5.72 -7.06
C CYS A 51 -8.68 5.95 -8.54
N ARG A 52 -8.87 7.15 -9.07
CA ARG A 52 -8.53 7.49 -10.45
C ARG A 52 -7.03 7.36 -10.71
N LEU A 53 -6.19 7.90 -9.84
CA LEU A 53 -4.73 7.82 -9.96
C LEU A 53 -4.23 6.37 -9.86
N ALA A 54 -4.78 5.59 -8.95
CA ALA A 54 -4.45 4.18 -8.80
C ALA A 54 -4.89 3.35 -10.02
N ASP A 55 -6.05 3.68 -10.61
CA ASP A 55 -6.53 3.07 -11.84
C ASP A 55 -5.60 3.34 -13.02
N GLU A 56 -5.17 4.58 -13.19
CA GLU A 56 -4.18 4.96 -14.23
C GLU A 56 -2.87 4.21 -14.05
N ALA A 57 -2.35 4.12 -12.82
CA ALA A 57 -1.11 3.43 -12.51
C ALA A 57 -1.21 1.92 -12.77
N VAL A 58 -2.27 1.27 -12.29
CA VAL A 58 -2.52 -0.16 -12.51
C VAL A 58 -2.73 -0.44 -13.99
N GLY A 59 -3.48 0.41 -14.71
CA GLY A 59 -3.68 0.30 -16.16
C GLY A 59 -2.37 0.32 -16.94
N ARG A 60 -1.41 1.16 -16.54
CA ARG A 60 -0.05 1.17 -17.14
C ARG A 60 0.70 -0.13 -16.90
N LEU A 61 0.65 -0.70 -15.69
CA LEU A 61 1.30 -1.97 -15.38
C LEU A 61 0.66 -3.14 -16.12
N VAL A 62 -0.67 -3.14 -16.28
CA VAL A 62 -1.40 -4.11 -17.11
C VAL A 62 -0.96 -3.97 -18.58
N GLY A 63 -0.91 -2.75 -19.10
CA GLY A 63 -0.44 -2.46 -20.45
C GLY A 63 1.04 -2.83 -20.68
N ALA A 64 1.86 -2.81 -19.63
CA ALA A 64 3.24 -3.31 -19.65
C ALA A 64 3.35 -4.85 -19.59
N GLY A 65 2.22 -5.57 -19.60
CA GLY A 65 2.19 -7.02 -19.62
C GLY A 65 2.45 -7.68 -18.26
N CYS A 66 2.29 -6.96 -17.15
CA CYS A 66 2.45 -7.57 -15.83
C CYS A 66 1.43 -8.69 -15.60
N LYS A 67 1.88 -9.80 -14.98
CA LYS A 67 1.02 -10.94 -14.63
C LYS A 67 0.25 -10.75 -13.32
N MET A 68 0.72 -9.84 -12.47
CA MET A 68 0.05 -9.42 -11.23
C MET A 68 0.52 -8.03 -10.83
N VAL A 69 -0.23 -7.36 -9.96
CA VAL A 69 0.13 -6.05 -9.42
C VAL A 69 0.12 -6.05 -7.91
N VAL A 70 1.20 -5.53 -7.31
CA VAL A 70 1.30 -5.23 -5.87
C VAL A 70 1.11 -3.73 -5.68
N VAL A 71 0.03 -3.34 -5.00
CA VAL A 71 -0.22 -1.97 -4.57
C VAL A 71 0.53 -1.75 -3.25
N ALA A 72 1.76 -1.25 -3.35
CA ALA A 72 2.68 -1.08 -2.21
C ALA A 72 2.40 0.19 -1.38
N CYS A 73 1.42 0.99 -1.79
CA CYS A 73 0.97 2.19 -1.10
C CYS A 73 -0.21 1.87 -0.17
N ASN A 74 -0.04 2.03 1.15
CA ASN A 74 -1.12 1.84 2.12
C ASN A 74 -2.32 2.77 1.83
N THR A 75 -2.05 4.03 1.47
CA THR A 75 -3.10 5.01 1.18
C THR A 75 -3.90 4.64 -0.07
N ALA A 76 -3.22 4.22 -1.15
CA ALA A 76 -3.90 3.76 -2.36
C ALA A 76 -4.65 2.44 -2.12
N THR A 77 -4.10 1.52 -1.33
CA THR A 77 -4.78 0.28 -0.93
C THR A 77 -6.08 0.60 -0.19
N ALA A 78 -6.01 1.45 0.85
CA ALA A 78 -7.18 1.80 1.65
C ALA A 78 -8.31 2.45 0.82
N ALA A 79 -7.95 3.27 -0.18
CA ALA A 79 -8.94 3.99 -1.00
C ALA A 79 -9.43 3.18 -2.22
N ALA A 80 -8.59 2.37 -2.85
CA ALA A 80 -8.84 1.89 -4.21
C ALA A 80 -8.85 0.37 -4.39
N ILE A 81 -8.41 -0.43 -3.41
CA ILE A 81 -8.15 -1.86 -3.64
C ILE A 81 -9.40 -2.63 -4.11
N ASP A 82 -10.56 -2.37 -3.51
CA ASP A 82 -11.80 -3.05 -3.88
C ASP A 82 -12.30 -2.63 -5.26
N PHE A 83 -12.14 -1.36 -5.61
CA PHE A 83 -12.43 -0.85 -6.95
C PHE A 83 -11.52 -1.50 -7.99
N LEU A 84 -10.20 -1.54 -7.76
CA LEU A 84 -9.23 -2.14 -8.67
C LEU A 84 -9.50 -3.63 -8.89
N ARG A 85 -9.79 -4.39 -7.84
CA ARG A 85 -10.14 -5.82 -7.93
C ARG A 85 -11.42 -6.07 -8.70
N ARG A 86 -12.43 -5.18 -8.58
CA ARG A 86 -13.66 -5.29 -9.38
C ARG A 86 -13.43 -4.97 -10.86
N LYS A 87 -12.57 -3.98 -11.15
CA LYS A 87 -12.28 -3.56 -12.53
C LYS A 87 -11.38 -4.56 -13.25
N TYR A 88 -10.32 -5.01 -12.61
CA TYR A 88 -9.30 -5.90 -13.19
C TYR A 88 -9.47 -7.35 -12.71
N ARG A 89 -10.65 -7.93 -12.94
CA ARG A 89 -11.05 -9.25 -12.40
C ARG A 89 -10.10 -10.41 -12.72
N GLN A 90 -9.40 -10.34 -13.85
CA GLN A 90 -8.45 -11.38 -14.30
C GLN A 90 -7.02 -11.12 -13.83
N MET A 91 -6.77 -9.97 -13.22
CA MET A 91 -5.47 -9.57 -12.73
C MET A 91 -5.40 -9.81 -11.22
N PRO A 92 -4.48 -10.65 -10.72
CA PRO A 92 -4.22 -10.73 -9.30
C PRO A 92 -3.71 -9.38 -8.76
N ILE A 93 -4.42 -8.80 -7.81
CA ILE A 93 -4.02 -7.53 -7.18
C ILE A 93 -3.87 -7.73 -5.67
N VAL A 94 -2.63 -7.53 -5.20
CA VAL A 94 -2.25 -7.58 -3.79
C VAL A 94 -2.15 -6.15 -3.27
N GLY A 95 -2.93 -5.83 -2.23
CA GLY A 95 -2.84 -4.54 -1.54
C GLY A 95 -2.08 -4.68 -0.23
N MET A 96 -1.41 -3.60 0.17
CA MET A 96 -0.73 -3.52 1.46
C MET A 96 -1.54 -2.69 2.45
N GLU A 97 -1.58 -3.16 3.70
CA GLU A 97 -2.20 -2.45 4.82
C GLU A 97 -1.21 -2.33 5.98
N PRO A 98 -1.43 -1.40 6.93
CA PRO A 98 -0.62 -1.36 8.15
C PRO A 98 -0.56 -2.72 8.84
N ALA A 99 0.62 -3.10 9.34
CA ALA A 99 0.89 -4.42 9.92
C ALA A 99 0.22 -4.64 11.30
N VAL A 100 -1.05 -4.27 11.43
CA VAL A 100 -1.83 -4.35 12.69
C VAL A 100 -1.99 -5.79 13.14
N LYS A 101 -2.36 -6.69 12.23
CA LYS A 101 -2.51 -8.12 12.54
C LYS A 101 -1.27 -8.72 13.21
N PRO A 102 -0.07 -8.70 12.59
CA PRO A 102 1.12 -9.25 13.22
C PRO A 102 1.51 -8.48 14.49
N ALA A 103 1.27 -7.17 14.56
CA ALA A 103 1.55 -6.39 15.75
C ALA A 103 0.65 -6.81 16.93
N CYS A 104 -0.65 -6.99 16.73
CA CYS A 104 -1.57 -7.47 17.75
C CYS A 104 -1.24 -8.89 18.22
N LEU A 105 -0.84 -9.78 17.30
CA LEU A 105 -0.50 -11.16 17.64
C LEU A 105 0.82 -11.31 18.41
N ASN A 106 1.74 -10.33 18.31
CA ASN A 106 3.07 -10.39 18.91
C ASN A 106 3.30 -9.41 20.07
N THR A 107 2.35 -8.51 20.37
CA THR A 107 2.52 -7.56 21.47
C THR A 107 2.59 -8.29 22.82
N ARG A 108 3.54 -7.89 23.68
CA ARG A 108 3.66 -8.38 25.06
C ARG A 108 3.01 -7.43 26.06
N SER A 109 2.83 -6.18 25.68
CA SER A 109 2.26 -5.14 26.54
C SER A 109 0.73 -5.04 26.45
N GLY A 110 0.10 -5.73 25.48
CA GLY A 110 -1.31 -5.53 25.17
C GLY A 110 -1.60 -4.20 24.48
N VAL A 111 -0.56 -3.46 24.06
CA VAL A 111 -0.70 -2.16 23.37
C VAL A 111 0.03 -2.19 22.05
N VAL A 112 -0.59 -1.63 21.01
CA VAL A 112 -0.03 -1.47 19.66
C VAL A 112 -0.20 -0.04 19.21
N GLY A 113 0.91 0.62 18.83
CA GLY A 113 0.89 1.94 18.21
C GLY A 113 0.87 1.82 16.67
N VAL A 114 0.00 2.56 16.00
CA VAL A 114 -0.07 2.65 14.53
C VAL A 114 0.13 4.09 14.09
N LEU A 115 1.24 4.34 13.40
CA LEU A 115 1.53 5.62 12.74
C LEU A 115 1.25 5.47 11.24
N ALA A 116 0.27 6.22 10.71
CA ALA A 116 -0.11 6.13 9.31
C ALA A 116 -0.77 7.44 8.83
N THR A 117 -1.05 7.54 7.52
CA THR A 117 -1.83 8.68 7.02
C THR A 117 -3.29 8.59 7.50
N ALA A 118 -3.98 9.72 7.61
CA ALA A 118 -5.40 9.75 7.97
C ALA A 118 -6.22 8.80 7.09
N ARG A 119 -6.01 8.82 5.78
CA ARG A 119 -6.70 7.95 4.82
C ARG A 119 -6.48 6.46 5.09
N SER A 120 -5.27 6.06 5.48
CA SER A 120 -4.98 4.67 5.82
C SER A 120 -5.68 4.21 7.10
N LEU A 121 -5.81 5.10 8.08
CA LEU A 121 -6.51 4.82 9.36
C LEU A 121 -8.05 4.79 9.19
N ASP A 122 -8.58 5.59 8.26
CA ASP A 122 -10.01 5.64 7.95
C ASP A 122 -10.47 4.50 7.02
N GLY A 123 -9.54 3.76 6.42
CA GLY A 123 -9.85 2.67 5.49
C GLY A 123 -10.59 1.51 6.17
N ASP A 124 -11.60 0.95 5.49
CA ASP A 124 -12.39 -0.19 6.00
C ASP A 124 -11.52 -1.42 6.27
N LEU A 125 -10.47 -1.62 5.49
CA LEU A 125 -9.55 -2.74 5.67
C LEU A 125 -8.82 -2.63 7.02
N PHE A 126 -8.30 -1.43 7.36
CA PHE A 126 -7.69 -1.17 8.66
C PHE A 126 -8.67 -1.38 9.80
N ARG A 127 -9.89 -0.81 9.70
CA ARG A 127 -10.93 -0.92 10.73
C ARG A 127 -11.31 -2.38 10.99
N ARG A 128 -11.53 -3.17 9.94
CA ARG A 128 -11.85 -4.60 10.04
C ARG A 128 -10.70 -5.39 10.68
N THR A 129 -9.46 -5.11 10.29
CA THR A 129 -8.29 -5.79 10.84
C THR A 129 -8.09 -5.43 12.31
N ALA A 130 -8.21 -4.15 12.68
CA ALA A 130 -8.11 -3.69 14.06
C ALA A 130 -9.22 -4.27 14.94
N ALA A 131 -10.47 -4.30 14.45
CA ALA A 131 -11.58 -4.92 15.18
C ALA A 131 -11.36 -6.43 15.39
N ARG A 132 -10.91 -7.14 14.38
CA ARG A 132 -10.75 -8.61 14.44
C ARG A 132 -9.60 -9.06 15.34
N TYR A 133 -8.49 -8.33 15.37
CA TYR A 133 -7.26 -8.74 16.07
C TYR A 133 -6.98 -7.88 17.31
N GLY A 134 -7.71 -6.79 17.50
CA GLY A 134 -7.56 -5.86 18.61
C GLY A 134 -8.53 -6.05 19.77
N GLU A 135 -9.34 -7.12 19.82
CA GLU A 135 -10.40 -7.33 20.80
C GLU A 135 -9.90 -7.20 22.25
N ASN A 136 -8.69 -7.71 22.53
CA ASN A 136 -8.03 -7.62 23.85
C ASN A 136 -6.75 -6.78 23.81
N ILE A 137 -6.58 -5.95 22.78
CA ILE A 137 -5.37 -5.15 22.52
C ILE A 137 -5.75 -3.69 22.39
N ARG A 138 -5.06 -2.82 23.11
CA ARG A 138 -5.24 -1.37 22.96
C ARG A 138 -4.50 -0.87 21.72
N VAL A 139 -5.24 -0.57 20.65
CA VAL A 139 -4.68 0.01 19.42
C VAL A 139 -4.73 1.54 19.54
N LEU A 140 -3.55 2.16 19.57
CA LEU A 140 -3.37 3.61 19.57
C LEU A 140 -3.00 4.06 18.14
N THR A 141 -3.68 5.07 17.62
CA THR A 141 -3.43 5.59 16.27
C THR A 141 -2.88 7.01 16.32
N ALA A 142 -1.93 7.31 15.45
CA ALA A 142 -1.43 8.67 15.24
C ALA A 142 -1.30 8.95 13.74
N VAL A 143 -1.66 10.18 13.34
CA VAL A 143 -1.51 10.62 11.94
C VAL A 143 -0.11 11.15 11.72
N GLY A 144 0.64 10.50 10.81
CA GLY A 144 2.03 10.83 10.49
C GLY A 144 2.19 11.71 9.25
N ALA A 145 1.49 12.84 9.16
CA ALA A 145 1.61 13.73 8.01
C ALA A 145 3.01 14.35 7.83
N VAL A 146 3.76 14.49 8.92
CA VAL A 146 5.06 15.21 8.96
C VAL A 146 6.24 14.39 8.46
N SER A 147 6.22 13.06 8.59
CA SER A 147 7.35 12.20 8.19
C SER A 147 7.64 12.27 6.69
N TYR A 148 6.60 12.39 5.86
CA TYR A 148 6.77 12.50 4.42
C TYR A 148 7.38 13.84 3.97
N THR A 149 6.92 14.96 4.55
CA THR A 149 7.45 16.29 4.22
C THR A 149 8.90 16.46 4.64
N HIS A 150 9.33 15.88 5.76
CA HIS A 150 10.71 15.91 6.22
C HIS A 150 11.64 15.05 5.36
N LEU A 151 11.23 13.86 4.95
CA LEU A 151 12.03 13.02 4.05
C LEU A 151 12.26 13.72 2.70
N ARG A 152 11.23 14.38 2.15
CA ARG A 152 11.35 15.10 0.89
C ARG A 152 12.21 16.38 0.97
N ALA A 153 12.28 17.02 2.12
CA ALA A 153 13.12 18.21 2.33
C ALA A 153 14.63 17.89 2.30
N HIS A 154 15.02 16.63 2.44
CA HIS A 154 16.41 16.16 2.36
C HIS A 154 16.79 15.63 0.97
N GLU A 155 15.87 15.58 0.01
CA GLU A 155 16.10 15.14 -1.37
C GLU A 155 16.42 16.30 -2.33
N THR A 156 16.42 17.55 -1.86
CA THR A 156 16.81 18.76 -2.59
C THR A 156 18.07 19.34 -1.99
#